data_891b34668a9aba5c59a5672bbb5a75f2
#
_entry.id   891b34668a9aba5c59a5672bbb5a75f2
#
_cell.length_a   1.000
_cell.length_b   1.000
_cell.length_c   1.000
_cell.angle_alpha   90.00
_cell.angle_beta   90.00
_cell.angle_gamma   90.00
#
_symmetry.space_group_name_H-M   'P 1'
#
loop_
_entity.id
_entity.type
_entity.pdbx_description
1 polymer ?
#
loop_
_entity_poly.entity_id
_entity_poly.type
_entity_poly.pdbx_seq_one_letter_code
_entity_poly.pdbx_strand_id
1 'polypeptide(L)'
;VDYLLEVVNNRYPEVQLTINDIEASWAGLRPLISANGGSDYNGGNNGKLSDKSIDEVIDVVDRYQKNQTDKREIEEVLNHLEDSLVENKVNPSAVSRGSSLERSADGLLTLAGGKLTDYRKMAEGAMKMIQTILAEEYQKEFTLIDSKNYPVSGGKLNPATVDEELEALAKHGVSKGLSEKDALYLAHLYGSNVPTVFEMIDDAKVIPGLTLTETVSLNYAMEEEMALTTVDFLLRRTNHLLFMRDRLDQVKAGVIEEMAQHYQWTAEERARHIETLEKVIEESDLKNLKVG
;
A
#
# COMPACT_ATOMS: atom_id res chain seq x y z
N VAL A 1 -10.89 2.33 -19.19
CA VAL A 1 -11.06 3.80 -19.21
C VAL A 1 -12.50 4.14 -19.47
N ASP A 2 -13.10 3.66 -20.57
CA ASP A 2 -14.47 4.01 -21.01
C ASP A 2 -15.52 3.79 -19.91
N TYR A 3 -15.47 2.64 -19.22
CA TYR A 3 -16.36 2.38 -18.09
C TYR A 3 -16.28 3.44 -16.98
N LEU A 4 -15.08 3.92 -16.65
CA LEU A 4 -14.92 4.97 -15.62
C LEU A 4 -15.47 6.32 -16.10
N LEU A 5 -15.23 6.68 -17.35
CA LEU A 5 -15.78 7.90 -17.96
C LEU A 5 -17.32 7.84 -18.01
N GLU A 6 -17.88 6.70 -18.42
CA GLU A 6 -19.33 6.48 -18.41
C GLU A 6 -19.92 6.67 -17.02
N VAL A 7 -19.32 6.08 -15.98
CA VAL A 7 -19.79 6.20 -14.59
C VAL A 7 -19.77 7.66 -14.13
N VAL A 8 -18.68 8.39 -14.40
CA VAL A 8 -18.55 9.80 -14.00
C VAL A 8 -19.55 10.68 -14.75
N ASN A 9 -19.64 10.54 -16.06
CA ASN A 9 -20.54 11.34 -16.91
C ASN A 9 -22.02 11.06 -16.60
N ASN A 10 -22.38 9.82 -16.25
CA ASN A 10 -23.74 9.49 -15.79
C ASN A 10 -24.05 10.13 -14.43
N ARG A 11 -23.05 10.22 -13.54
CA ARG A 11 -23.24 10.83 -12.21
C ARG A 11 -23.27 12.35 -12.27
N TYR A 12 -22.50 12.94 -13.18
CA TYR A 12 -22.33 14.39 -13.37
C TYR A 12 -22.54 14.75 -14.85
N PRO A 13 -23.79 14.74 -15.33
CA PRO A 13 -24.11 14.89 -16.76
C PRO A 13 -23.62 16.19 -17.41
N GLU A 14 -23.44 17.23 -16.59
CA GLU A 14 -22.97 18.54 -17.04
C GLU A 14 -21.45 18.59 -17.35
N VAL A 15 -20.66 17.62 -16.89
CA VAL A 15 -19.20 17.64 -17.02
C VAL A 15 -18.75 17.12 -18.40
N GLN A 16 -19.33 16.03 -18.90
CA GLN A 16 -19.07 15.43 -20.22
C GLN A 16 -17.58 15.16 -20.48
N LEU A 17 -16.91 14.47 -19.53
CA LEU A 17 -15.49 14.13 -19.63
C LEU A 17 -15.23 13.14 -20.76
N THR A 18 -14.09 13.32 -21.41
CA THR A 18 -13.52 12.44 -22.45
C THR A 18 -12.16 11.90 -22.02
N ILE A 19 -11.57 11.01 -22.81
CA ILE A 19 -10.23 10.51 -22.54
C ILE A 19 -9.17 11.61 -22.52
N ASN A 20 -9.40 12.72 -23.24
CA ASN A 20 -8.47 13.85 -23.31
C ASN A 20 -8.46 14.68 -22.02
N ASP A 21 -9.48 14.56 -21.18
CA ASP A 21 -9.58 15.25 -19.90
C ASP A 21 -8.87 14.49 -18.76
N ILE A 22 -8.36 13.29 -19.05
CA ILE A 22 -7.62 12.49 -18.05
C ILE A 22 -6.19 12.97 -17.99
N GLU A 23 -5.77 13.51 -16.86
CA GLU A 23 -4.40 13.99 -16.64
C GLU A 23 -3.41 12.85 -16.39
N ALA A 24 -3.80 11.90 -15.54
CA ALA A 24 -2.97 10.73 -15.22
C ALA A 24 -3.83 9.52 -14.85
N SER A 25 -3.22 8.34 -14.98
CA SER A 25 -3.86 7.08 -14.59
C SER A 25 -2.85 6.14 -13.95
N TRP A 26 -3.36 5.23 -13.15
CA TRP A 26 -2.59 4.10 -12.64
C TRP A 26 -3.46 2.86 -12.53
N ALA A 27 -2.82 1.71 -12.63
CA ALA A 27 -3.45 0.43 -12.43
C ALA A 27 -2.49 -0.52 -11.73
N GLY A 28 -3.02 -1.48 -11.00
CA GLY A 28 -2.24 -2.49 -10.33
C GLY A 28 -2.95 -3.83 -10.33
N LEU A 29 -2.18 -4.91 -10.44
CA LEU A 29 -2.67 -6.27 -10.27
C LEU A 29 -2.60 -6.64 -8.80
N ARG A 30 -3.72 -7.14 -8.26
CA ARG A 30 -3.74 -7.70 -6.93
C ARG A 30 -3.51 -9.20 -7.04
N PRO A 31 -2.40 -9.74 -6.49
CA PRO A 31 -2.25 -11.18 -6.36
C PRO A 31 -3.34 -11.70 -5.41
N LEU A 32 -4.04 -12.73 -5.86
CA LEU A 32 -5.05 -13.40 -5.05
C LEU A 32 -4.39 -14.60 -4.37
N ILE A 33 -4.57 -14.71 -3.06
CA ILE A 33 -4.10 -15.87 -2.31
C ILE A 33 -5.10 -16.99 -2.52
N SER A 34 -4.63 -18.13 -3.02
CA SER A 34 -5.49 -19.31 -3.16
C SER A 34 -5.89 -19.80 -1.75
N ALA A 35 -7.15 -20.24 -1.63
CA ALA A 35 -7.71 -20.66 -0.35
C ALA A 35 -7.06 -21.93 0.27
N ASN A 36 -6.13 -22.55 -0.44
CA ASN A 36 -5.52 -23.83 -0.07
C ASN A 36 -4.24 -23.72 0.80
N GLY A 37 -3.85 -22.55 1.23
CA GLY A 37 -2.63 -22.38 2.04
C GLY A 37 -2.81 -21.36 3.13
N GLY A 38 -2.63 -21.78 4.38
CA GLY A 38 -2.44 -20.92 5.52
C GLY A 38 -3.63 -20.75 6.48
N SER A 39 -3.33 -20.67 7.76
CA SER A 39 -4.31 -20.35 8.79
C SER A 39 -4.71 -18.89 8.67
N ASP A 40 -6.00 -18.62 8.49
CA ASP A 40 -6.55 -17.28 8.52
C ASP A 40 -6.44 -16.72 9.94
N TYR A 41 -5.57 -15.73 10.12
CA TYR A 41 -5.36 -15.08 11.41
C TYR A 41 -6.62 -14.36 11.94
N ASN A 42 -7.53 -13.97 11.06
CA ASN A 42 -8.77 -13.28 11.41
C ASN A 42 -9.99 -14.21 11.51
N GLY A 43 -9.81 -15.53 11.53
CA GLY A 43 -10.91 -16.49 11.72
C GLY A 43 -11.84 -16.64 10.53
N GLY A 44 -11.40 -16.31 9.32
CA GLY A 44 -12.14 -16.54 8.09
C GLY A 44 -12.28 -18.03 7.78
N ASN A 45 -13.33 -18.39 7.06
CA ASN A 45 -13.72 -19.76 6.75
C ASN A 45 -12.89 -20.39 5.60
N ASN A 46 -11.59 -20.07 5.52
CA ASN A 46 -10.72 -20.51 4.44
C ASN A 46 -10.37 -21.99 4.59
N GLY A 47 -10.70 -22.77 3.61
CA GLY A 47 -10.39 -24.19 3.56
C GLY A 47 -11.34 -25.09 4.36
N LYS A 48 -12.43 -24.56 4.91
CA LYS A 48 -13.50 -25.40 5.45
C LYS A 48 -14.42 -25.81 4.34
N LEU A 49 -14.62 -27.12 4.23
CA LEU A 49 -15.70 -27.67 3.43
C LEU A 49 -17.02 -27.04 3.88
N SER A 50 -17.94 -26.80 2.95
CA SER A 50 -19.29 -26.38 3.32
C SER A 50 -19.95 -27.43 4.23
N ASP A 51 -20.88 -27.05 5.10
CA ASP A 51 -21.59 -28.02 5.92
C ASP A 51 -22.20 -29.13 5.05
N LYS A 52 -22.71 -28.80 3.87
CA LYS A 52 -23.22 -29.75 2.90
C LYS A 52 -22.13 -30.72 2.39
N SER A 53 -20.93 -30.22 2.09
CA SER A 53 -19.81 -31.05 1.66
C SER A 53 -19.32 -31.99 2.78
N ILE A 54 -19.33 -31.49 4.01
CA ILE A 54 -19.02 -32.31 5.20
C ILE A 54 -20.09 -33.42 5.37
N ASP A 55 -21.36 -33.08 5.24
CA ASP A 55 -22.46 -34.04 5.33
C ASP A 55 -22.36 -35.13 4.23
N GLU A 56 -21.99 -34.77 2.98
CA GLU A 56 -21.78 -35.73 1.89
C GLU A 56 -20.61 -36.67 2.19
N VAL A 57 -19.50 -36.19 2.75
CA VAL A 57 -18.38 -37.07 3.18
C VAL A 57 -18.80 -38.00 4.31
N ILE A 58 -19.49 -37.45 5.32
CA ILE A 58 -19.96 -38.25 6.45
C ILE A 58 -20.92 -39.34 5.98
N ASP A 59 -21.85 -39.03 5.09
CA ASP A 59 -22.83 -39.99 4.55
C ASP A 59 -22.13 -41.10 3.80
N VAL A 60 -21.19 -40.80 2.90
CA VAL A 60 -20.50 -41.86 2.13
C VAL A 60 -19.63 -42.75 3.00
N VAL A 61 -18.99 -42.17 4.03
CA VAL A 61 -18.19 -42.92 5.03
C VAL A 61 -19.07 -43.81 5.88
N ASP A 62 -20.23 -43.32 6.34
CA ASP A 62 -21.21 -44.08 7.12
C ASP A 62 -21.77 -45.26 6.30
N ARG A 63 -22.12 -45.03 5.03
CA ARG A 63 -22.56 -46.09 4.09
C ARG A 63 -21.46 -47.14 3.84
N TYR A 64 -20.21 -46.70 3.73
CA TYR A 64 -19.08 -47.61 3.58
C TYR A 64 -18.89 -48.49 4.82
N GLN A 65 -18.98 -47.93 6.02
CA GLN A 65 -18.90 -48.71 7.27
C GLN A 65 -20.03 -49.73 7.39
N LYS A 66 -21.18 -49.45 6.81
CA LYS A 66 -22.34 -50.34 6.79
C LYS A 66 -22.32 -51.34 5.63
N ASN A 67 -21.23 -51.41 4.83
CA ASN A 67 -21.10 -52.21 3.62
C ASN A 67 -22.20 -51.92 2.55
N GLN A 68 -22.67 -50.67 2.50
CA GLN A 68 -23.69 -50.22 1.56
C GLN A 68 -23.09 -49.50 0.34
N THR A 69 -21.77 -49.22 0.35
CA THR A 69 -21.01 -48.64 -0.75
C THR A 69 -19.59 -49.21 -0.76
N ASP A 70 -18.85 -48.95 -1.83
CA ASP A 70 -17.46 -49.38 -1.97
C ASP A 70 -16.46 -48.17 -1.88
N LYS A 71 -15.18 -48.52 -1.88
CA LYS A 71 -14.10 -47.53 -1.80
C LYS A 71 -14.09 -46.53 -2.98
N ARG A 72 -14.63 -46.99 -4.14
CA ARG A 72 -14.66 -46.18 -5.35
C ARG A 72 -15.62 -45.00 -5.20
N GLU A 73 -16.79 -45.19 -4.55
CA GLU A 73 -17.75 -44.10 -4.31
C GLU A 73 -17.17 -43.06 -3.33
N ILE A 74 -16.35 -43.47 -2.35
CA ILE A 74 -15.62 -42.55 -1.49
C ILE A 74 -14.64 -41.73 -2.34
N GLU A 75 -13.88 -42.36 -3.23
CA GLU A 75 -12.93 -41.69 -4.11
C GLU A 75 -13.67 -40.74 -5.07
N GLU A 76 -14.83 -41.09 -5.56
CA GLU A 76 -15.65 -40.20 -6.41
C GLU A 76 -16.15 -38.98 -5.66
N VAL A 77 -16.64 -39.12 -4.42
CA VAL A 77 -17.07 -37.99 -3.59
C VAL A 77 -15.88 -37.06 -3.24
N LEU A 78 -14.74 -37.64 -2.91
CA LEU A 78 -13.52 -36.85 -2.62
C LEU A 78 -13.01 -36.11 -3.86
N ASN A 79 -12.99 -36.75 -5.04
CA ASN A 79 -12.61 -36.13 -6.30
C ASN A 79 -13.61 -35.04 -6.70
N HIS A 80 -14.92 -35.27 -6.51
CA HIS A 80 -15.93 -34.23 -6.76
C HIS A 80 -15.75 -33.00 -5.82
N LEU A 81 -15.31 -33.24 -4.61
CA LEU A 81 -14.98 -32.16 -3.67
C LEU A 81 -13.70 -31.42 -4.10
N GLU A 82 -12.66 -32.16 -4.53
CA GLU A 82 -11.46 -31.57 -5.11
C GLU A 82 -11.78 -30.78 -6.39
N ASP A 83 -12.58 -31.33 -7.29
CA ASP A 83 -13.04 -30.66 -8.50
C ASP A 83 -13.93 -29.45 -8.20
N SER A 84 -14.81 -29.54 -7.21
CA SER A 84 -15.61 -28.38 -6.76
C SER A 84 -14.77 -27.27 -6.10
N LEU A 85 -13.65 -27.63 -5.52
CA LEU A 85 -12.63 -26.68 -5.04
C LEU A 85 -11.83 -26.09 -6.21
N VAL A 86 -11.63 -26.84 -7.29
CA VAL A 86 -10.91 -26.42 -8.52
C VAL A 86 -11.86 -25.74 -9.52
N GLU A 87 -13.11 -26.18 -9.66
CA GLU A 87 -14.12 -25.57 -10.54
C GLU A 87 -14.73 -24.26 -10.01
N ASN A 88 -14.48 -23.88 -8.81
CA ASN A 88 -14.57 -22.48 -8.44
C ASN A 88 -13.52 -21.72 -9.26
N LYS A 89 -13.74 -21.64 -10.57
CA LYS A 89 -13.16 -20.61 -11.45
C LYS A 89 -13.29 -19.34 -10.68
N VAL A 90 -12.18 -18.95 -10.13
CA VAL A 90 -12.01 -17.92 -9.14
C VAL A 90 -12.83 -16.71 -9.57
N ASN A 91 -14.07 -16.64 -9.08
CA ASN A 91 -14.78 -15.40 -9.12
C ASN A 91 -13.94 -14.43 -8.29
N PRO A 92 -13.32 -13.41 -8.87
CA PRO A 92 -12.40 -12.51 -8.15
C PRO A 92 -13.02 -11.90 -6.89
N SER A 93 -14.35 -11.87 -6.82
CA SER A 93 -15.12 -11.44 -5.65
C SER A 93 -15.26 -12.50 -4.55
N ALA A 94 -15.06 -13.78 -4.88
CA ALA A 94 -15.17 -14.91 -3.93
C ALA A 94 -13.81 -15.32 -3.32
N VAL A 95 -12.70 -14.78 -3.84
CA VAL A 95 -11.37 -15.05 -3.29
C VAL A 95 -11.25 -14.43 -1.91
N SER A 96 -10.74 -15.21 -0.95
CA SER A 96 -10.49 -14.73 0.39
C SER A 96 -9.63 -13.46 0.39
N ARG A 97 -10.10 -12.47 1.11
CA ARG A 97 -9.35 -11.24 1.39
C ARG A 97 -8.77 -11.26 2.80
N GLY A 98 -8.68 -12.43 3.41
CA GLY A 98 -8.03 -12.65 4.68
C GLY A 98 -6.51 -12.46 4.58
N SER A 99 -5.84 -12.44 5.71
CA SER A 99 -4.39 -12.47 5.81
C SER A 99 -3.93 -13.86 6.20
N SER A 100 -2.79 -14.29 5.67
CA SER A 100 -2.09 -15.51 6.10
C SER A 100 -0.75 -15.15 6.72
N LEU A 101 -0.34 -15.91 7.73
CA LEU A 101 0.96 -15.81 8.36
C LEU A 101 1.51 -17.23 8.48
N GLU A 102 2.61 -17.48 7.79
CA GLU A 102 3.23 -18.81 7.70
C GLU A 102 4.71 -18.75 8.05
N ARG A 103 5.22 -19.84 8.59
CA ARG A 103 6.65 -20.04 8.77
C ARG A 103 7.08 -21.25 7.94
N SER A 104 7.99 -21.04 7.00
CA SER A 104 8.58 -22.10 6.20
C SER A 104 9.60 -22.92 6.99
N ALA A 105 9.99 -24.08 6.46
CA ALA A 105 10.92 -25.00 7.13
C ALA A 105 12.32 -24.39 7.33
N ASP A 106 12.72 -23.43 6.51
CA ASP A 106 13.96 -22.67 6.62
C ASP A 106 13.88 -21.48 7.59
N GLY A 107 12.68 -21.25 8.19
CA GLY A 107 12.46 -20.22 9.19
C GLY A 107 11.96 -18.88 8.64
N LEU A 108 11.77 -18.73 7.32
CA LEU A 108 11.19 -17.52 6.73
C LEU A 108 9.75 -17.34 7.19
N LEU A 109 9.42 -16.15 7.66
CA LEU A 109 8.06 -15.75 7.99
C LEU A 109 7.44 -14.99 6.81
N THR A 110 6.33 -15.48 6.31
CA THR A 110 5.58 -14.84 5.22
C THR A 110 4.24 -14.35 5.73
N LEU A 111 4.04 -13.03 5.69
CA LEU A 111 2.78 -12.38 5.98
C LEU A 111 2.20 -11.86 4.67
N ALA A 112 1.03 -12.33 4.27
CA ALA A 112 0.42 -11.98 3.00
C ALA A 112 -1.08 -11.75 3.12
N GLY A 113 -1.65 -11.01 2.15
CA GLY A 113 -3.09 -10.73 2.07
C GLY A 113 -3.53 -9.58 2.95
N GLY A 114 -4.82 -9.65 3.32
CA GLY A 114 -5.47 -8.64 4.16
C GLY A 114 -5.87 -7.36 3.42
N LYS A 115 -6.61 -6.53 4.12
CA LYS A 115 -6.98 -5.17 3.68
C LYS A 115 -5.97 -4.18 4.25
N LEU A 116 -5.80 -3.06 3.55
CA LEU A 116 -4.95 -1.97 4.06
C LEU A 116 -5.35 -1.55 5.49
N THR A 117 -6.64 -1.58 5.80
CA THR A 117 -7.17 -1.23 7.14
C THR A 117 -6.81 -2.23 8.23
N ASP A 118 -6.40 -3.46 7.88
CA ASP A 118 -6.07 -4.52 8.84
C ASP A 118 -4.57 -4.56 9.21
N TYR A 119 -3.75 -3.66 8.63
CA TYR A 119 -2.29 -3.64 8.77
C TYR A 119 -1.82 -3.80 10.22
N ARG A 120 -2.46 -3.11 11.17
CA ARG A 120 -2.10 -3.15 12.58
C ARG A 120 -2.33 -4.55 13.20
N LYS A 121 -3.47 -5.17 12.87
CA LYS A 121 -3.80 -6.52 13.35
C LYS A 121 -2.91 -7.59 12.72
N MET A 122 -2.58 -7.43 11.45
CA MET A 122 -1.63 -8.29 10.77
C MET A 122 -0.24 -8.19 11.42
N ALA A 123 0.23 -6.98 11.67
CA ALA A 123 1.50 -6.75 12.36
C ALA A 123 1.50 -7.31 13.80
N GLU A 124 0.41 -7.13 14.55
CA GLU A 124 0.25 -7.69 15.90
C GLU A 124 0.38 -9.22 15.89
N GLY A 125 -0.21 -9.88 14.89
CA GLY A 125 -0.10 -11.33 14.74
C GLY A 125 1.32 -11.80 14.41
N ALA A 126 1.98 -11.14 13.48
CA ALA A 126 3.36 -11.42 13.13
C ALA A 126 4.29 -11.24 14.35
N MET A 127 4.11 -10.16 15.09
CA MET A 127 4.91 -9.89 16.30
C MET A 127 4.70 -10.93 17.39
N LYS A 128 3.48 -11.44 17.59
CA LYS A 128 3.22 -12.55 18.54
C LYS A 128 3.94 -13.82 18.13
N MET A 129 3.92 -14.18 16.86
CA MET A 129 4.66 -15.33 16.34
C MET A 129 6.17 -15.15 16.54
N ILE A 130 6.71 -13.98 16.20
CA ILE A 130 8.14 -13.66 16.42
C ILE A 130 8.50 -13.75 17.89
N GLN A 131 7.67 -13.22 18.79
CA GLN A 131 7.89 -13.29 20.24
C GLN A 131 7.99 -14.74 20.70
N THR A 132 7.08 -15.61 20.25
CA THR A 132 7.09 -17.04 20.59
C THR A 132 8.37 -17.70 20.09
N ILE A 133 8.74 -17.49 18.83
CA ILE A 133 9.97 -18.05 18.24
C ILE A 133 11.22 -17.59 19.03
N LEU A 134 11.30 -16.30 19.35
CA LEU A 134 12.46 -15.76 20.08
C LEU A 134 12.55 -16.33 21.50
N ALA A 135 11.43 -16.54 22.17
CA ALA A 135 11.41 -17.15 23.51
C ALA A 135 11.78 -18.64 23.45
N GLU A 136 11.18 -19.42 22.56
CA GLU A 136 11.34 -20.87 22.52
C GLU A 136 12.69 -21.32 21.90
N GLU A 137 13.10 -20.70 20.80
CA GLU A 137 14.27 -21.13 20.04
C GLU A 137 15.55 -20.36 20.41
N TYR A 138 15.43 -19.11 20.81
CA TYR A 138 16.57 -18.23 21.10
C TYR A 138 16.69 -17.80 22.56
N GLN A 139 15.75 -18.22 23.43
CA GLN A 139 15.70 -17.88 24.86
C GLN A 139 15.78 -16.37 25.12
N LYS A 140 15.15 -15.61 24.23
CA LYS A 140 15.02 -14.15 24.31
C LYS A 140 13.58 -13.75 24.58
N GLU A 141 13.35 -13.11 25.70
CA GLU A 141 12.03 -12.64 26.10
C GLU A 141 11.88 -11.13 25.77
N PHE A 142 10.76 -10.78 25.15
CA PHE A 142 10.39 -9.40 24.85
C PHE A 142 8.93 -9.18 25.26
N THR A 143 8.66 -8.00 25.82
CA THR A 143 7.30 -7.57 26.11
C THR A 143 6.72 -6.86 24.88
N LEU A 144 5.58 -7.32 24.38
CA LEU A 144 4.88 -6.63 23.30
C LEU A 144 4.18 -5.38 23.85
N ILE A 145 4.28 -4.30 23.09
CA ILE A 145 3.53 -3.06 23.34
C ILE A 145 2.16 -3.19 22.70
N ASP A 146 1.10 -2.74 23.39
CA ASP A 146 -0.23 -2.62 22.78
C ASP A 146 -0.20 -1.52 21.70
N SER A 147 -0.26 -1.94 20.45
CA SER A 147 -0.21 -1.05 19.30
C SER A 147 -1.52 -0.30 19.03
N LYS A 148 -2.60 -0.59 19.78
CA LYS A 148 -3.92 0.01 19.54
C LYS A 148 -3.91 1.52 19.65
N ASN A 149 -3.20 2.04 20.64
CA ASN A 149 -3.09 3.47 20.92
C ASN A 149 -1.70 4.03 20.59
N TYR A 150 -0.85 3.24 19.91
CA TYR A 150 0.46 3.71 19.50
C TYR A 150 0.32 4.53 18.21
N PRO A 151 0.69 5.81 18.21
CA PRO A 151 0.55 6.65 17.04
C PRO A 151 1.53 6.22 15.96
N VAL A 152 1.08 6.19 14.70
CA VAL A 152 1.96 6.07 13.54
C VAL A 152 2.78 7.35 13.37
N SER A 153 3.83 7.31 12.55
CA SER A 153 4.64 8.50 12.25
C SER A 153 3.76 9.66 11.78
N GLY A 154 3.97 10.84 12.35
CA GLY A 154 3.14 12.03 12.10
C GLY A 154 1.79 12.06 12.86
N GLY A 155 1.41 10.98 13.53
CA GLY A 155 0.09 10.82 14.16
C GLY A 155 0.05 11.17 15.66
N LYS A 156 1.06 11.83 16.22
CA LYS A 156 1.05 12.29 17.64
C LYS A 156 0.23 13.57 17.78
N LEU A 157 -1.04 13.51 17.41
CA LEU A 157 -2.02 14.59 17.48
C LEU A 157 -3.25 14.09 18.26
N ASN A 158 -3.95 15.01 18.92
CA ASN A 158 -5.21 14.67 19.57
C ASN A 158 -6.33 14.55 18.53
N PRO A 159 -6.97 13.37 18.39
CA PRO A 159 -8.02 13.17 17.39
C PRO A 159 -9.23 14.13 17.52
N ALA A 160 -9.45 14.71 18.69
CA ALA A 160 -10.56 15.66 18.92
C ALA A 160 -10.23 17.11 18.50
N THR A 161 -8.94 17.45 18.34
CA THR A 161 -8.45 18.82 18.06
C THR A 161 -7.37 18.83 16.98
N VAL A 162 -7.46 17.89 16.01
CA VAL A 162 -6.44 17.76 14.96
C VAL A 162 -6.25 19.04 14.17
N ASP A 163 -7.35 19.67 13.76
CA ASP A 163 -7.29 20.86 12.91
C ASP A 163 -6.65 22.04 13.65
N GLU A 164 -7.02 22.28 14.91
CA GLU A 164 -6.46 23.33 15.74
C GLU A 164 -4.95 23.09 16.03
N GLU A 165 -4.55 21.82 16.22
CA GLU A 165 -3.14 21.48 16.42
C GLU A 165 -2.32 21.68 15.15
N LEU A 166 -2.85 21.30 13.98
CA LEU A 166 -2.19 21.52 12.68
C LEU A 166 -2.05 23.01 12.36
N GLU A 167 -3.08 23.81 12.63
CA GLU A 167 -3.01 25.27 12.51
C GLU A 167 -1.98 25.88 13.47
N ALA A 168 -1.89 25.36 14.70
CA ALA A 168 -0.89 25.82 15.65
C ALA A 168 0.54 25.48 15.20
N LEU A 169 0.75 24.28 14.66
CA LEU A 169 2.03 23.86 14.07
C LEU A 169 2.39 24.71 12.84
N ALA A 170 1.43 25.02 11.97
CA ALA A 170 1.65 25.84 10.78
C ALA A 170 2.18 27.24 11.10
N LYS A 171 1.81 27.84 12.25
CA LYS A 171 2.35 29.13 12.69
C LYS A 171 3.88 29.13 12.84
N HIS A 172 4.45 27.99 13.19
CA HIS A 172 5.92 27.84 13.22
C HIS A 172 6.51 27.99 11.81
N GLY A 173 5.93 27.31 10.79
CA GLY A 173 6.37 27.44 9.40
C GLY A 173 6.24 28.86 8.86
N VAL A 174 5.17 29.58 9.25
CA VAL A 174 5.01 31.00 8.91
C VAL A 174 6.12 31.85 9.55
N SER A 175 6.48 31.57 10.78
CA SER A 175 7.61 32.30 11.46
C SER A 175 8.96 32.03 10.79
N LYS A 176 9.11 30.95 10.06
CA LYS A 176 10.28 30.58 9.23
C LYS A 176 10.22 31.13 7.80
N GLY A 177 9.17 31.87 7.43
CA GLY A 177 9.06 32.57 6.14
C GLY A 177 8.19 31.88 5.09
N LEU A 178 7.47 30.81 5.44
CA LEU A 178 6.46 30.22 4.55
C LEU A 178 5.19 31.08 4.52
N SER A 179 4.42 30.97 3.43
CA SER A 179 3.04 31.46 3.43
C SER A 179 2.17 30.63 4.39
N GLU A 180 1.07 31.20 4.89
CA GLU A 180 0.11 30.45 5.72
C GLU A 180 -0.40 29.18 5.00
N LYS A 181 -0.69 29.31 3.70
CA LYS A 181 -1.13 28.18 2.87
C LYS A 181 -0.09 27.07 2.79
N ASP A 182 1.18 27.42 2.56
CA ASP A 182 2.25 26.44 2.42
C ASP A 182 2.60 25.80 3.75
N ALA A 183 2.63 26.57 4.83
CA ALA A 183 2.85 26.06 6.18
C ALA A 183 1.74 25.08 6.60
N LEU A 184 0.48 25.42 6.31
CA LEU A 184 -0.65 24.54 6.61
C LEU A 184 -0.63 23.28 5.73
N TYR A 185 -0.27 23.40 4.45
CA TYR A 185 -0.09 22.26 3.56
C TYR A 185 0.94 21.26 4.12
N LEU A 186 2.10 21.75 4.55
CA LEU A 186 3.12 20.89 5.16
C LEU A 186 2.66 20.30 6.50
N ALA A 187 1.93 21.06 7.31
CA ALA A 187 1.37 20.55 8.57
C ALA A 187 0.40 19.40 8.32
N HIS A 188 -0.47 19.48 7.31
CA HIS A 188 -1.35 18.38 6.93
C HIS A 188 -0.61 17.19 6.33
N LEU A 189 0.48 17.42 5.61
CA LEU A 189 1.26 16.35 4.97
C LEU A 189 2.06 15.54 6.00
N TYR A 190 2.70 16.21 6.96
CA TYR A 190 3.64 15.59 7.89
C TYR A 190 3.11 15.43 9.32
N GLY A 191 1.97 16.01 9.63
CA GLY A 191 1.35 15.96 10.96
C GLY A 191 2.31 16.42 12.05
N SER A 192 2.40 15.65 13.13
CA SER A 192 3.29 15.95 14.26
C SER A 192 4.80 15.93 13.94
N ASN A 193 5.19 15.51 12.74
CA ASN A 193 6.59 15.55 12.29
C ASN A 193 6.95 16.88 11.62
N VAL A 194 5.97 17.73 11.30
CA VAL A 194 6.20 18.97 10.55
C VAL A 194 7.21 19.94 11.19
N PRO A 195 7.39 20.01 12.52
CA PRO A 195 8.44 20.84 13.10
C PRO A 195 9.84 20.52 12.57
N THR A 196 10.16 19.23 12.36
CA THR A 196 11.44 18.83 11.76
C THR A 196 11.60 19.38 10.34
N VAL A 197 10.51 19.35 9.55
CA VAL A 197 10.51 19.93 8.20
C VAL A 197 10.74 21.44 8.23
N PHE A 198 10.13 22.13 9.18
CA PHE A 198 10.30 23.59 9.33
C PHE A 198 11.71 23.99 9.79
N GLU A 199 12.38 23.17 10.61
CA GLU A 199 13.77 23.45 10.98
C GLU A 199 14.73 23.35 9.79
N MET A 200 14.43 22.53 8.78
CA MET A 200 15.23 22.45 7.57
C MET A 200 15.19 23.74 6.72
N ILE A 201 14.22 24.64 6.96
CA ILE A 201 14.11 25.91 6.23
C ILE A 201 15.33 26.80 6.46
N ASP A 202 15.90 26.80 7.67
CA ASP A 202 16.99 27.72 8.05
C ASP A 202 18.26 27.51 7.19
N ASP A 203 18.53 26.28 6.78
CA ASP A 203 19.67 25.88 5.96
C ASP A 203 19.32 25.60 4.48
N ALA A 204 18.03 25.68 4.14
CA ALA A 204 17.56 25.32 2.81
C ALA A 204 18.00 26.33 1.75
N LYS A 205 18.65 25.83 0.72
CA LYS A 205 18.86 26.55 -0.54
C LYS A 205 17.79 26.13 -1.52
N VAL A 206 16.93 27.05 -1.92
CA VAL A 206 15.85 26.75 -2.87
C VAL A 206 16.44 26.12 -4.14
N ILE A 207 15.99 24.90 -4.42
CA ILE A 207 16.44 24.11 -5.57
C ILE A 207 15.84 24.71 -6.84
N PRO A 208 16.63 24.85 -7.94
CA PRO A 208 16.11 25.38 -9.20
C PRO A 208 14.87 24.61 -9.68
N GLY A 209 13.81 25.35 -9.97
CA GLY A 209 12.52 24.78 -10.39
C GLY A 209 11.57 24.41 -9.24
N LEU A 210 12.04 24.30 -8.02
CA LEU A 210 11.23 24.02 -6.83
C LEU A 210 10.90 25.31 -6.06
N THR A 211 9.79 25.30 -5.35
CA THR A 211 9.49 26.29 -4.30
C THR A 211 10.29 25.95 -3.03
N LEU A 212 10.31 26.85 -2.04
CA LEU A 212 10.87 26.53 -0.73
C LEU A 212 10.16 25.35 -0.07
N THR A 213 8.83 25.31 -0.17
CA THR A 213 7.99 24.21 0.33
C THR A 213 8.38 22.85 -0.27
N GLU A 214 8.55 22.80 -1.59
CA GLU A 214 8.96 21.59 -2.29
C GLU A 214 10.42 21.22 -1.97
N THR A 215 11.29 22.21 -1.81
CA THR A 215 12.69 21.99 -1.43
C THR A 215 12.82 21.32 -0.07
N VAL A 216 12.16 21.87 0.97
CA VAL A 216 12.23 21.26 2.31
C VAL A 216 11.52 19.92 2.37
N SER A 217 10.46 19.72 1.59
CA SER A 217 9.83 18.41 1.44
C SER A 217 10.77 17.38 0.83
N LEU A 218 11.54 17.76 -0.19
CA LEU A 218 12.52 16.87 -0.81
C LEU A 218 13.65 16.52 0.16
N ASN A 219 14.19 17.50 0.86
CA ASN A 219 15.25 17.28 1.85
C ASN A 219 14.76 16.33 2.95
N TYR A 220 13.58 16.60 3.52
CA TYR A 220 12.98 15.72 4.52
C TYR A 220 12.73 14.30 3.99
N ALA A 221 12.24 14.18 2.76
CA ALA A 221 12.00 12.87 2.13
C ALA A 221 13.29 12.06 1.95
N MET A 222 14.40 12.70 1.60
CA MET A 222 15.71 12.04 1.46
C MET A 222 16.32 11.65 2.80
N GLU A 223 16.22 12.51 3.81
CA GLU A 223 16.88 12.33 5.11
C GLU A 223 16.07 11.45 6.07
N GLU A 224 14.74 11.60 6.10
CA GLU A 224 13.87 11.00 7.12
C GLU A 224 12.89 9.95 6.56
N GLU A 225 12.65 9.92 5.25
CA GLU A 225 11.62 9.06 4.65
C GLU A 225 12.15 8.05 3.63
N MET A 226 13.46 7.88 3.50
CA MET A 226 14.09 6.93 2.59
C MET A 226 13.64 7.09 1.12
N ALA A 227 13.43 8.31 0.66
CA ALA A 227 13.18 8.59 -0.75
C ALA A 227 14.51 8.46 -1.53
N LEU A 228 14.81 7.28 -2.04
CA LEU A 228 16.08 6.94 -2.69
C LEU A 228 16.07 7.21 -4.20
N THR A 229 14.89 7.38 -4.79
CA THR A 229 14.71 7.60 -6.23
C THR A 229 13.80 8.79 -6.50
N THR A 230 13.94 9.38 -7.68
CA THR A 230 13.04 10.47 -8.13
C THR A 230 11.58 10.05 -8.14
N VAL A 231 11.30 8.79 -8.46
CA VAL A 231 9.94 8.21 -8.44
C VAL A 231 9.42 8.11 -7.00
N ASP A 232 10.28 7.84 -6.01
CA ASP A 232 9.84 7.82 -4.60
C ASP A 232 9.30 9.19 -4.21
N PHE A 233 10.00 10.26 -4.51
CA PHE A 233 9.56 11.60 -4.17
C PHE A 233 8.34 12.04 -4.97
N LEU A 234 8.43 11.99 -6.31
CA LEU A 234 7.42 12.56 -7.20
C LEU A 234 6.12 11.76 -7.26
N LEU A 235 6.16 10.45 -7.01
CA LEU A 235 4.98 9.59 -7.02
C LEU A 235 4.48 9.22 -5.62
N ARG A 236 5.40 8.83 -4.70
CA ARG A 236 5.02 8.19 -3.43
C ARG A 236 4.98 9.15 -2.25
N ARG A 237 5.77 10.24 -2.27
CA ARG A 237 5.79 11.22 -1.16
C ARG A 237 4.89 12.42 -1.45
N THR A 238 4.89 12.93 -2.66
CA THR A 238 4.16 14.17 -3.00
C THR A 238 3.01 13.98 -3.98
N ASN A 239 2.92 12.83 -4.65
CA ASN A 239 1.95 12.58 -5.70
C ASN A 239 1.94 13.59 -6.87
N HIS A 240 3.01 14.36 -7.07
CA HIS A 240 3.12 15.31 -8.20
C HIS A 240 2.87 14.62 -9.54
N LEU A 241 3.37 13.40 -9.70
CA LEU A 241 3.25 12.63 -10.93
C LEU A 241 1.80 12.36 -11.33
N LEU A 242 0.88 12.23 -10.38
CA LEU A 242 -0.51 11.88 -10.64
C LEU A 242 -1.47 13.08 -10.59
N PHE A 243 -1.23 14.04 -9.68
CA PHE A 243 -2.20 15.09 -9.36
C PHE A 243 -1.71 16.51 -9.62
N MET A 244 -0.45 16.68 -10.05
CA MET A 244 0.15 17.98 -10.31
C MET A 244 1.02 17.95 -11.59
N ARG A 245 0.42 17.47 -12.68
CA ARG A 245 1.14 17.23 -13.95
C ARG A 245 1.82 18.48 -14.50
N ASP A 246 1.13 19.62 -14.49
CA ASP A 246 1.68 20.90 -14.94
C ASP A 246 2.92 21.30 -14.13
N ARG A 247 2.92 20.94 -12.85
CA ARG A 247 4.05 21.22 -11.94
C ARG A 247 5.21 20.25 -12.15
N LEU A 248 4.92 18.99 -12.48
CA LEU A 248 5.90 17.92 -12.64
C LEU A 248 7.03 18.31 -13.61
N ASP A 249 6.71 18.88 -14.78
CA ASP A 249 7.69 19.27 -15.78
C ASP A 249 8.63 20.38 -15.30
N GLN A 250 8.19 21.20 -14.36
CA GLN A 250 8.98 22.27 -13.77
C GLN A 250 9.94 21.74 -12.69
N VAL A 251 9.52 20.76 -11.88
CA VAL A 251 10.28 20.30 -10.71
C VAL A 251 11.19 19.10 -10.99
N LYS A 252 10.86 18.26 -11.99
CA LYS A 252 11.57 16.98 -12.21
C LYS A 252 13.06 17.14 -12.39
N ALA A 253 13.50 18.17 -13.11
CA ALA A 253 14.93 18.40 -13.37
C ALA A 253 15.68 18.76 -12.08
N GLY A 254 15.10 19.64 -11.24
CA GLY A 254 15.67 20.02 -9.95
C GLY A 254 15.73 18.84 -8.97
N VAL A 255 14.67 18.04 -8.92
CA VAL A 255 14.62 16.82 -8.07
C VAL A 255 15.71 15.84 -8.48
N ILE A 256 15.88 15.58 -9.79
CA ILE A 256 16.90 14.66 -10.29
C ILE A 256 18.29 15.15 -9.90
N GLU A 257 18.58 16.43 -10.10
CA GLU A 257 19.89 16.99 -9.85
C GLU A 257 20.25 17.01 -8.36
N GLU A 258 19.30 17.40 -7.51
CA GLU A 258 19.48 17.40 -6.05
C GLU A 258 19.71 16.00 -5.50
N MET A 259 18.89 15.02 -5.91
CA MET A 259 19.07 13.64 -5.49
C MET A 259 20.37 13.04 -6.01
N ALA A 260 20.76 13.37 -7.26
CA ALA A 260 22.04 12.92 -7.83
C ALA A 260 23.24 13.46 -7.03
N GLN A 261 23.18 14.71 -6.59
CA GLN A 261 24.20 15.32 -5.74
C GLN A 261 24.20 14.71 -4.33
N HIS A 262 23.04 14.61 -3.72
CA HIS A 262 22.89 14.07 -2.35
C HIS A 262 23.40 12.63 -2.24
N TYR A 263 23.00 11.76 -3.17
CA TYR A 263 23.37 10.35 -3.18
C TYR A 263 24.63 10.05 -3.97
N GLN A 264 25.30 11.07 -4.52
CA GLN A 264 26.53 10.94 -5.30
C GLN A 264 26.38 9.93 -6.46
N TRP A 265 25.28 10.02 -7.18
CA TRP A 265 25.01 9.12 -8.31
C TRP A 265 26.10 9.25 -9.39
N THR A 266 26.55 8.12 -9.88
CA THR A 266 27.34 8.07 -11.11
C THR A 266 26.49 8.53 -12.31
N ALA A 267 27.15 8.85 -13.42
CA ALA A 267 26.44 9.21 -14.65
C ALA A 267 25.47 8.10 -15.13
N GLU A 268 25.85 6.83 -14.93
CA GLU A 268 25.01 5.68 -15.27
C GLU A 268 23.80 5.54 -14.35
N GLU A 269 23.97 5.75 -13.05
CA GLU A 269 22.86 5.73 -12.08
C GLU A 269 21.89 6.86 -12.34
N ARG A 270 22.40 8.07 -12.58
CA ARG A 270 21.57 9.22 -12.94
C ARG A 270 20.75 8.94 -14.21
N ALA A 271 21.36 8.36 -15.24
CA ALA A 271 20.67 8.00 -16.47
C ALA A 271 19.56 6.96 -16.22
N ARG A 272 19.81 5.94 -15.40
CA ARG A 272 18.80 4.93 -15.02
C ARG A 272 17.63 5.55 -14.25
N HIS A 273 17.89 6.49 -13.33
CA HIS A 273 16.83 7.17 -12.60
C HIS A 273 15.96 8.05 -13.50
N ILE A 274 16.56 8.72 -14.48
CA ILE A 274 15.85 9.48 -15.50
C ILE A 274 14.97 8.55 -16.35
N GLU A 275 15.55 7.48 -16.89
CA GLU A 275 14.81 6.50 -17.70
C GLU A 275 13.64 5.90 -16.94
N THR A 276 13.85 5.52 -15.67
CA THR A 276 12.79 4.98 -14.82
C THR A 276 11.67 6.00 -14.59
N LEU A 277 12.00 7.26 -14.33
CA LEU A 277 11.01 8.32 -14.15
C LEU A 277 10.21 8.56 -15.43
N GLU A 278 10.87 8.71 -16.56
CA GLU A 278 10.20 8.95 -17.85
C GLU A 278 9.28 7.77 -18.23
N LYS A 279 9.71 6.53 -17.96
CA LYS A 279 8.84 5.36 -18.15
C LYS A 279 7.58 5.41 -17.29
N VAL A 280 7.69 5.76 -16.01
CA VAL A 280 6.53 5.86 -15.12
C VAL A 280 5.60 7.01 -15.55
N ILE A 281 6.17 8.12 -16.04
CA ILE A 281 5.39 9.23 -16.60
C ILE A 281 4.62 8.75 -17.84
N GLU A 282 5.28 8.07 -18.78
CA GLU A 282 4.67 7.55 -20.00
C GLU A 282 3.55 6.54 -19.69
N GLU A 283 3.78 5.61 -18.77
CA GLU A 283 2.80 4.61 -18.34
C GLU A 283 1.53 5.27 -17.74
N SER A 284 1.69 6.41 -17.05
CA SER A 284 0.58 7.12 -16.43
C SER A 284 -0.20 8.04 -17.40
N ASP A 285 0.35 8.38 -18.54
CA ASP A 285 -0.12 9.47 -19.41
C ASP A 285 -1.25 9.08 -20.38
N LEU A 286 -1.49 7.78 -20.54
CA LEU A 286 -2.47 7.22 -21.49
C LEU A 286 -2.27 7.70 -22.95
N LYS A 287 -1.06 8.13 -23.33
CA LYS A 287 -0.79 8.66 -24.68
C LYS A 287 -1.25 7.73 -25.80
N ASN A 288 -1.03 6.42 -25.62
CA ASN A 288 -1.42 5.40 -26.59
C ASN A 288 -2.94 5.26 -26.79
N LEU A 289 -3.74 5.77 -25.86
CA LEU A 289 -5.21 5.75 -25.92
C LEU A 289 -5.80 7.11 -26.34
N LYS A 290 -5.01 8.19 -26.23
CA LYS A 290 -5.42 9.55 -26.60
C LYS A 290 -5.21 9.85 -28.08
N VAL A 291 -4.51 8.99 -28.82
CA VAL A 291 -4.27 9.13 -30.25
C VAL A 291 -5.47 8.51 -30.98
N GLY A 292 -6.50 9.33 -31.22
CA GLY A 292 -7.66 9.04 -32.05
C GLY A 292 -7.95 10.24 -32.95
#